data_0f9bbc613031ba420475daced52d3895
#
_entry.id   0f9bbc613031ba420475daced52d3895
#
_cell.length_a   1.000
_cell.length_b   1.000
_cell.length_c   1.000
_cell.angle_alpha   90.00
_cell.angle_beta   90.00
_cell.angle_gamma   90.00
#
_symmetry.space_group_name_H-M   'P 1'
#
loop_
_entity.id
_entity.type
_entity.pdbx_description
1 polymer ?
#
loop_
_entity_poly.entity_id
_entity_poly.type
_entity_poly.pdbx_seq_one_letter_code
_entity_poly.pdbx_strand_id
1 'polypeptide(L)'
;MDIKKVAVLGAGAVGSYVIWGLSARRDIELGVVADGPRGERLKKDGCAINGKIYRPAVWTPQEAHDADLLIVCLKYGALPGALDSIKAVTGPHTTIMSLMNGVDSEDIIASAVGGEHLLYSLIKVASHKEADGFHFDPETTVGIIFGEKEPPCDSPRVKAVEALFGGTELHFRATDCIQEEMWSKFRLNVCNNLPQAILGAGVGCYRDSVHMKAISDGLRRELEAIAAAKGIDMQKVDAVSGKGCAVKPSARYSTLQDLDAGRHTEIDMFSGALIRMGKELGIPTPYNEFAYHMIKALEEKNDGKFDYTGPNQEMTWAR
;
A
#
# COMPACT_ATOMS: atom_id res chain seq x y z
N MET A 1 -0.45 -20.64 -18.72
CA MET A 1 -1.36 -20.42 -17.59
C MET A 1 -2.41 -19.42 -18.08
N ASP A 2 -3.68 -19.69 -17.88
CA ASP A 2 -4.77 -18.78 -18.28
C ASP A 2 -5.52 -18.40 -17.01
N ILE A 3 -5.67 -17.10 -16.73
CA ILE A 3 -6.34 -16.62 -15.52
C ILE A 3 -7.81 -16.46 -15.83
N LYS A 4 -8.66 -17.24 -15.16
CA LYS A 4 -10.13 -17.23 -15.31
C LYS A 4 -10.85 -16.77 -14.06
N LYS A 5 -10.34 -17.09 -12.86
CA LYS A 5 -10.94 -16.70 -11.59
C LYS A 5 -10.04 -15.72 -10.85
N VAL A 6 -10.50 -14.47 -10.71
CA VAL A 6 -9.76 -13.38 -10.07
C VAL A 6 -10.46 -12.95 -8.79
N ALA A 7 -9.79 -13.08 -7.68
CA ALA A 7 -10.26 -12.67 -6.37
C ALA A 7 -9.57 -11.37 -5.92
N VAL A 8 -10.34 -10.38 -5.49
CA VAL A 8 -9.84 -9.11 -4.95
C VAL A 8 -10.14 -9.06 -3.46
N LEU A 9 -9.11 -9.05 -2.63
CA LEU A 9 -9.25 -8.92 -1.19
C LEU A 9 -9.05 -7.46 -0.77
N GLY A 10 -10.17 -6.75 -0.56
CA GLY A 10 -10.19 -5.34 -0.24
C GLY A 10 -10.70 -4.45 -1.38
N ALA A 11 -11.92 -3.93 -1.24
CA ALA A 11 -12.55 -2.98 -2.18
C ALA A 11 -12.42 -1.53 -1.66
N GLY A 12 -11.22 -1.13 -1.27
CA GLY A 12 -10.85 0.25 -0.91
C GLY A 12 -10.36 1.05 -2.11
N ALA A 13 -9.63 2.14 -1.89
CA ALA A 13 -9.10 3.01 -2.94
C ALA A 13 -8.31 2.25 -4.02
N VAL A 14 -7.38 1.37 -3.62
CA VAL A 14 -6.58 0.55 -4.53
C VAL A 14 -7.44 -0.53 -5.19
N GLY A 15 -8.22 -1.28 -4.42
CA GLY A 15 -9.08 -2.34 -4.97
C GLY A 15 -10.13 -1.81 -5.95
N SER A 16 -10.60 -0.58 -5.76
CA SER A 16 -11.51 0.08 -6.71
C SER A 16 -10.90 0.25 -8.09
N TYR A 17 -9.61 0.59 -8.20
CA TYR A 17 -8.92 0.66 -9.48
C TYR A 17 -8.88 -0.69 -10.19
N VAL A 18 -8.56 -1.77 -9.45
CA VAL A 18 -8.55 -3.15 -9.99
C VAL A 18 -9.95 -3.59 -10.45
N ILE A 19 -10.97 -3.38 -9.59
CA ILE A 19 -12.37 -3.74 -9.90
C ILE A 19 -12.84 -2.98 -11.14
N TRP A 20 -12.56 -1.67 -11.22
CA TRP A 20 -12.92 -0.84 -12.35
C TRP A 20 -12.34 -1.40 -13.65
N GLY A 21 -11.04 -1.65 -13.70
CA GLY A 21 -10.38 -2.09 -14.91
C GLY A 21 -10.78 -3.50 -15.36
N LEU A 22 -10.90 -4.44 -14.40
CA LEU A 22 -11.24 -5.84 -14.74
C LEU A 22 -12.73 -6.06 -14.97
N SER A 23 -13.62 -5.18 -14.54
CA SER A 23 -15.07 -5.34 -14.71
C SER A 23 -15.53 -5.33 -16.19
N ALA A 24 -14.68 -4.86 -17.11
CA ALA A 24 -14.96 -4.91 -18.56
C ALA A 24 -14.75 -6.32 -19.15
N ARG A 25 -13.94 -7.17 -18.51
CA ARG A 25 -13.64 -8.54 -18.97
C ARG A 25 -14.85 -9.46 -18.74
N ARG A 26 -15.30 -10.11 -19.82
CA ARG A 26 -16.44 -11.05 -19.79
C ARG A 26 -16.01 -12.51 -19.77
N ASP A 27 -14.74 -12.76 -19.98
CA ASP A 27 -14.11 -14.07 -20.09
C ASP A 27 -13.47 -14.55 -18.79
N ILE A 28 -13.64 -13.77 -17.71
CA ILE A 28 -13.17 -14.10 -16.35
C ILE A 28 -14.31 -14.03 -15.33
N GLU A 29 -14.14 -14.74 -14.24
CA GLU A 29 -14.92 -14.57 -13.01
C GLU A 29 -14.19 -13.59 -12.08
N LEU A 30 -14.75 -12.40 -11.89
CA LEU A 30 -14.22 -11.39 -11.00
C LEU A 30 -15.05 -11.34 -9.72
N GLY A 31 -14.41 -11.54 -8.57
CA GLY A 31 -15.07 -11.44 -7.26
C GLY A 31 -14.29 -10.68 -6.22
N VAL A 32 -15.01 -10.06 -5.29
CA VAL A 32 -14.45 -9.45 -4.10
C VAL A 32 -14.59 -10.42 -2.94
N VAL A 33 -13.47 -10.70 -2.26
CA VAL A 33 -13.49 -11.57 -1.07
C VAL A 33 -13.95 -10.74 0.12
N ALA A 34 -15.13 -11.06 0.62
CA ALA A 34 -15.71 -10.45 1.81
C ALA A 34 -16.81 -11.35 2.41
N ASP A 35 -16.90 -11.36 3.72
CA ASP A 35 -17.92 -12.08 4.47
C ASP A 35 -18.66 -11.15 5.46
N GLY A 36 -19.61 -11.72 6.18
CA GLY A 36 -20.39 -11.03 7.22
C GLY A 36 -21.01 -9.71 6.72
N PRO A 37 -21.15 -8.72 7.61
CA PRO A 37 -21.81 -7.44 7.27
C PRO A 37 -21.18 -6.69 6.10
N ARG A 38 -19.86 -6.87 5.88
CA ARG A 38 -19.14 -6.25 4.76
C ARG A 38 -19.53 -6.89 3.42
N GLY A 39 -19.60 -8.22 3.40
CA GLY A 39 -20.05 -8.97 2.21
C GLY A 39 -21.50 -8.62 1.85
N GLU A 40 -22.41 -8.60 2.80
CA GLU A 40 -23.81 -8.23 2.57
C GLU A 40 -23.98 -6.81 2.04
N ARG A 41 -23.21 -5.86 2.56
CA ARG A 41 -23.19 -4.49 2.04
C ARG A 41 -22.70 -4.44 0.58
N LEU A 42 -21.61 -5.15 0.25
CA LEU A 42 -21.08 -5.18 -1.12
C LEU A 42 -22.07 -5.83 -2.10
N LYS A 43 -22.75 -6.91 -1.69
CA LYS A 43 -23.80 -7.54 -2.50
C LYS A 43 -24.95 -6.58 -2.80
N LYS A 44 -25.39 -5.82 -1.76
CA LYS A 44 -26.49 -4.86 -1.86
C LYS A 44 -26.12 -3.63 -2.69
N ASP A 45 -25.02 -2.95 -2.29
CA ASP A 45 -24.70 -1.61 -2.78
C ASP A 45 -23.73 -1.64 -3.99
N GLY A 46 -22.93 -2.70 -4.12
CA GLY A 46 -21.83 -2.77 -5.10
C GLY A 46 -20.65 -1.90 -4.71
N CYS A 47 -19.81 -1.62 -5.69
CA CYS A 47 -18.62 -0.76 -5.56
C CYS A 47 -18.86 0.52 -6.38
N ALA A 48 -19.00 1.65 -5.71
CA ALA A 48 -19.16 2.95 -6.35
C ALA A 48 -17.77 3.50 -6.71
N ILE A 49 -17.49 3.69 -8.01
CA ILE A 49 -16.18 4.04 -8.55
C ILE A 49 -16.39 5.03 -9.70
N ASN A 50 -15.78 6.22 -9.63
CA ASN A 50 -15.88 7.29 -10.64
C ASN A 50 -17.33 7.55 -11.06
N GLY A 51 -18.25 7.66 -10.09
CA GLY A 51 -19.67 7.93 -10.33
C GLY A 51 -20.48 6.76 -10.91
N LYS A 52 -19.90 5.55 -11.04
CA LYS A 52 -20.57 4.36 -11.55
C LYS A 52 -20.55 3.23 -10.53
N ILE A 53 -21.61 2.42 -10.46
CA ILE A 53 -21.69 1.26 -9.57
C ILE A 53 -21.27 0.00 -10.31
N TYR A 54 -20.22 -0.64 -9.82
CA TYR A 54 -19.74 -1.93 -10.29
C TYR A 54 -20.22 -3.04 -9.35
N ARG A 55 -20.59 -4.19 -9.90
CA ARG A 55 -21.15 -5.31 -9.16
C ARG A 55 -20.39 -6.61 -9.47
N PRO A 56 -19.10 -6.72 -9.04
CA PRO A 56 -18.40 -8.00 -9.08
C PRO A 56 -19.12 -9.03 -8.21
N ALA A 57 -18.84 -10.31 -8.39
CA ALA A 57 -19.26 -11.32 -7.43
C ALA A 57 -18.72 -10.98 -6.02
N VAL A 58 -19.42 -11.40 -4.98
CA VAL A 58 -18.95 -11.29 -3.60
C VAL A 58 -18.83 -12.70 -3.04
N TRP A 59 -17.62 -13.12 -2.79
CA TRP A 59 -17.28 -14.46 -2.32
C TRP A 59 -16.83 -14.46 -0.87
N THR A 60 -17.21 -15.49 -0.14
CA THR A 60 -16.49 -15.87 1.08
C THR A 60 -15.09 -16.38 0.70
N PRO A 61 -14.12 -16.42 1.64
CA PRO A 61 -12.81 -17.00 1.35
C PRO A 61 -12.88 -18.43 0.78
N GLN A 62 -13.84 -19.24 1.23
CA GLN A 62 -14.04 -20.62 0.77
C GLN A 62 -14.61 -20.69 -0.67
N GLU A 63 -15.53 -19.79 -1.01
CA GLU A 63 -16.06 -19.68 -2.38
C GLU A 63 -14.99 -19.18 -3.37
N ALA A 64 -14.05 -18.37 -2.89
CA ALA A 64 -12.92 -17.88 -3.65
C ALA A 64 -11.74 -18.87 -3.73
N HIS A 65 -11.82 -20.05 -3.07
CA HIS A 65 -10.77 -21.05 -3.09
C HIS A 65 -10.34 -21.41 -4.51
N ASP A 66 -9.06 -21.71 -4.72
CA ASP A 66 -8.44 -21.98 -6.02
C ASP A 66 -8.61 -20.82 -7.04
N ALA A 67 -8.68 -19.57 -6.59
CA ALA A 67 -8.56 -18.45 -7.52
C ALA A 67 -7.21 -18.52 -8.26
N ASP A 68 -7.22 -18.30 -9.58
CA ASP A 68 -5.99 -18.26 -10.38
C ASP A 68 -5.12 -17.06 -9.96
N LEU A 69 -5.78 -15.94 -9.63
CA LEU A 69 -5.13 -14.72 -9.15
C LEU A 69 -5.85 -14.13 -7.93
N LEU A 70 -5.13 -13.96 -6.84
CA LEU A 70 -5.58 -13.20 -5.67
C LEU A 70 -4.85 -11.85 -5.63
N ILE A 71 -5.61 -10.75 -5.67
CA ILE A 71 -5.06 -9.39 -5.54
C ILE A 71 -5.41 -8.84 -4.17
N VAL A 72 -4.39 -8.59 -3.34
CA VAL A 72 -4.54 -8.08 -1.98
C VAL A 72 -4.43 -6.56 -1.98
N CYS A 73 -5.52 -5.88 -1.60
CA CYS A 73 -5.68 -4.42 -1.60
C CYS A 73 -6.12 -3.89 -0.24
N LEU A 74 -5.57 -4.43 0.83
CA LEU A 74 -5.94 -4.09 2.20
C LEU A 74 -5.18 -2.85 2.71
N LYS A 75 -5.69 -2.20 3.74
CA LYS A 75 -4.90 -1.37 4.62
C LYS A 75 -3.99 -2.26 5.47
N TYR A 76 -2.75 -1.81 5.74
CA TYR A 76 -1.72 -2.62 6.41
C TYR A 76 -2.18 -3.23 7.74
N GLY A 77 -2.85 -2.45 8.60
CA GLY A 77 -3.36 -2.94 9.87
C GLY A 77 -4.41 -4.06 9.78
N ALA A 78 -4.99 -4.28 8.59
CA ALA A 78 -5.94 -5.36 8.37
C ALA A 78 -5.26 -6.67 7.90
N LEU A 79 -4.00 -6.62 7.47
CA LEU A 79 -3.31 -7.78 6.89
C LEU A 79 -3.18 -8.96 7.88
N PRO A 80 -2.76 -8.76 9.15
CA PRO A 80 -2.65 -9.88 10.09
C PRO A 80 -3.97 -10.64 10.27
N GLY A 81 -5.08 -9.93 10.38
CA GLY A 81 -6.42 -10.54 10.51
C GLY A 81 -6.96 -11.15 9.22
N ALA A 82 -6.32 -10.89 8.08
CA ALA A 82 -6.74 -11.42 6.78
C ALA A 82 -5.95 -12.66 6.34
N LEU A 83 -4.90 -13.06 7.06
CA LEU A 83 -4.04 -14.17 6.65
C LEU A 83 -4.79 -15.50 6.53
N ASP A 84 -5.76 -15.76 7.40
CA ASP A 84 -6.58 -16.99 7.29
C ASP A 84 -7.50 -16.95 6.06
N SER A 85 -8.00 -15.78 5.68
CA SER A 85 -8.76 -15.62 4.43
C SER A 85 -7.85 -15.81 3.21
N ILE A 86 -6.63 -15.28 3.24
CA ILE A 86 -5.64 -15.48 2.17
C ILE A 86 -5.32 -16.97 2.02
N LYS A 87 -5.06 -17.69 3.14
CA LYS A 87 -4.85 -19.16 3.12
C LYS A 87 -6.04 -19.90 2.51
N ALA A 88 -7.26 -19.53 2.90
CA ALA A 88 -8.48 -20.18 2.41
C ALA A 88 -8.71 -19.97 0.90
N VAL A 89 -8.31 -18.83 0.36
CA VAL A 89 -8.39 -18.53 -1.09
C VAL A 89 -7.29 -19.24 -1.88
N THR A 90 -6.11 -19.42 -1.27
CA THR A 90 -4.92 -19.92 -1.94
C THR A 90 -5.05 -21.43 -2.22
N GLY A 91 -5.00 -21.82 -3.47
CA GLY A 91 -4.84 -23.20 -3.93
C GLY A 91 -3.45 -23.42 -4.55
N PRO A 92 -3.15 -24.64 -5.02
CA PRO A 92 -1.81 -25.02 -5.49
C PRO A 92 -1.26 -24.13 -6.64
N HIS A 93 -2.15 -23.52 -7.42
CA HIS A 93 -1.78 -22.73 -8.60
C HIS A 93 -2.08 -21.23 -8.46
N THR A 94 -2.58 -20.82 -7.31
CA THR A 94 -2.93 -19.42 -7.06
C THR A 94 -1.69 -18.53 -7.12
N THR A 95 -1.72 -17.51 -7.98
CA THR A 95 -0.76 -16.39 -7.93
C THR A 95 -1.32 -15.31 -7.03
N ILE A 96 -0.48 -14.73 -6.17
CA ILE A 96 -0.86 -13.65 -5.24
C ILE A 96 -0.08 -12.40 -5.57
N MET A 97 -0.78 -11.29 -5.76
CA MET A 97 -0.21 -9.96 -5.91
C MET A 97 -0.64 -9.08 -4.74
N SER A 98 0.30 -8.47 -4.04
CA SER A 98 0.01 -7.45 -3.03
C SER A 98 0.15 -6.06 -3.65
N LEU A 99 -0.94 -5.31 -3.73
CA LEU A 99 -0.94 -3.91 -4.15
C LEU A 99 -0.95 -2.95 -2.95
N MET A 100 -0.62 -3.46 -1.78
CA MET A 100 -0.48 -2.66 -0.57
C MET A 100 0.73 -1.72 -0.68
N ASN A 101 0.75 -0.68 0.11
CA ASN A 101 1.96 0.11 0.27
C ASN A 101 2.97 -0.67 1.13
N GLY A 102 4.21 -0.16 1.23
CA GLY A 102 5.26 -0.80 2.03
C GLY A 102 6.11 -1.76 1.20
N VAL A 103 6.91 -2.57 1.89
CA VAL A 103 7.88 -3.50 1.30
C VAL A 103 7.96 -4.83 2.05
N ASP A 104 7.04 -5.09 2.98
CA ASP A 104 7.03 -6.28 3.84
C ASP A 104 5.73 -7.10 3.75
N SER A 105 4.72 -6.63 3.02
CA SER A 105 3.45 -7.35 2.88
C SER A 105 3.63 -8.71 2.20
N GLU A 106 4.51 -8.81 1.21
CA GLU A 106 4.85 -10.03 0.51
C GLU A 106 5.50 -11.05 1.44
N ASP A 107 6.46 -10.62 2.28
CA ASP A 107 7.12 -11.49 3.26
C ASP A 107 6.10 -11.98 4.32
N ILE A 108 5.19 -11.11 4.76
CA ILE A 108 4.11 -11.48 5.70
C ILE A 108 3.17 -12.51 5.09
N ILE A 109 2.74 -12.32 3.85
CA ILE A 109 1.85 -13.25 3.14
C ILE A 109 2.60 -14.56 2.86
N ALA A 110 3.86 -14.49 2.39
CA ALA A 110 4.69 -15.66 2.13
C ALA A 110 4.88 -16.54 3.36
N SER A 111 4.98 -15.96 4.56
CA SER A 111 5.07 -16.74 5.81
C SER A 111 3.83 -17.58 6.10
N ALA A 112 2.69 -17.22 5.50
CA ALA A 112 1.41 -17.88 5.71
C ALA A 112 1.07 -18.93 4.64
N VAL A 113 1.48 -18.71 3.37
CA VAL A 113 1.05 -19.53 2.23
C VAL A 113 2.20 -20.08 1.37
N GLY A 114 3.43 -19.61 1.58
CA GLY A 114 4.60 -19.95 0.76
C GLY A 114 4.97 -18.81 -0.21
N GLY A 115 6.27 -18.62 -0.39
CA GLY A 115 6.80 -17.56 -1.25
C GLY A 115 6.61 -17.82 -2.75
N GLU A 116 6.41 -19.08 -3.13
CA GLU A 116 6.18 -19.52 -4.51
C GLU A 116 4.89 -18.94 -5.10
N HIS A 117 3.91 -18.59 -4.27
CA HIS A 117 2.66 -17.98 -4.69
C HIS A 117 2.81 -16.49 -5.05
N LEU A 118 3.85 -15.82 -4.55
CA LEU A 118 3.97 -14.36 -4.64
C LEU A 118 4.52 -13.90 -5.99
N LEU A 119 3.77 -13.03 -6.66
CA LEU A 119 4.25 -12.17 -7.74
C LEU A 119 4.35 -10.75 -7.16
N TYR A 120 5.58 -10.28 -6.98
CA TYR A 120 5.86 -9.00 -6.34
C TYR A 120 5.23 -7.86 -7.12
N SER A 121 4.63 -6.91 -6.41
CA SER A 121 3.90 -5.85 -7.11
C SER A 121 3.76 -4.57 -6.29
N LEU A 122 3.50 -3.49 -6.97
CA LEU A 122 3.12 -2.21 -6.38
C LEU A 122 2.12 -1.50 -7.28
N ILE A 123 1.42 -0.51 -6.74
CA ILE A 123 0.55 0.37 -7.52
C ILE A 123 0.88 1.83 -7.24
N LYS A 124 0.78 2.67 -8.28
CA LYS A 124 0.86 4.14 -8.19
C LYS A 124 -0.44 4.72 -8.75
N VAL A 125 -1.41 4.94 -7.86
CA VAL A 125 -2.72 5.54 -8.16
C VAL A 125 -3.05 6.61 -7.12
N ALA A 126 -3.50 7.76 -7.57
CA ALA A 126 -4.00 8.82 -6.71
C ALA A 126 -5.53 8.66 -6.53
N SER A 127 -5.94 7.68 -5.73
CA SER A 127 -7.35 7.41 -5.45
C SER A 127 -7.75 7.99 -4.11
N HIS A 128 -8.93 8.61 -4.05
CA HIS A 128 -9.51 9.21 -2.86
C HIS A 128 -10.98 8.81 -2.71
N LYS A 129 -11.47 8.88 -1.49
CA LYS A 129 -12.86 8.58 -1.17
C LYS A 129 -13.65 9.88 -1.07
N GLU A 130 -14.77 9.94 -1.79
CA GLU A 130 -15.78 10.97 -1.68
C GLU A 130 -17.11 10.40 -1.12
N ALA A 131 -18.13 11.26 -1.02
CA ALA A 131 -19.43 10.84 -0.49
C ALA A 131 -20.11 9.76 -1.35
N ASP A 132 -19.90 9.81 -2.66
CA ASP A 132 -20.49 8.93 -3.67
C ASP A 132 -19.59 7.76 -4.10
N GLY A 133 -18.41 7.58 -3.50
CA GLY A 133 -17.54 6.45 -3.79
C GLY A 133 -16.05 6.75 -3.82
N PHE A 134 -15.31 5.92 -4.53
CA PHE A 134 -13.88 6.12 -4.79
C PHE A 134 -13.67 6.77 -6.15
N HIS A 135 -12.77 7.76 -6.17
CA HIS A 135 -12.43 8.52 -7.36
C HIS A 135 -10.93 8.47 -7.63
N PHE A 136 -10.57 8.36 -8.89
CA PHE A 136 -9.21 8.49 -9.41
C PHE A 136 -9.28 8.93 -10.87
N ASP A 137 -8.22 9.52 -11.37
CA ASP A 137 -8.08 9.85 -12.77
C ASP A 137 -7.30 8.75 -13.50
N PRO A 138 -7.93 7.99 -14.40
CA PRO A 138 -7.26 6.93 -15.17
C PRO A 138 -6.09 7.46 -16.02
N GLU A 139 -6.24 8.65 -16.61
CA GLU A 139 -5.26 9.25 -17.53
C GLU A 139 -3.91 9.55 -16.84
N THR A 140 -3.96 9.99 -15.57
CA THR A 140 -2.77 10.34 -14.81
C THR A 140 -2.26 9.22 -13.91
N THR A 141 -2.96 8.09 -13.87
CA THR A 141 -2.57 6.93 -13.07
C THR A 141 -1.41 6.19 -13.73
N VAL A 142 -0.31 5.98 -12.99
CA VAL A 142 0.81 5.14 -13.46
C VAL A 142 0.42 3.67 -13.55
N GLY A 143 -0.41 3.22 -12.61
CA GLY A 143 -0.96 1.87 -12.60
C GLY A 143 -0.16 0.86 -11.79
N ILE A 144 -0.25 -0.41 -12.21
CA ILE A 144 0.31 -1.58 -11.53
C ILE A 144 1.66 -1.92 -12.13
N ILE A 145 2.67 -2.08 -11.28
CA ILE A 145 4.01 -2.54 -11.66
C ILE A 145 4.23 -3.87 -10.93
N PHE A 146 4.69 -4.88 -11.66
CA PHE A 146 4.89 -6.20 -11.06
C PHE A 146 6.04 -6.95 -11.70
N GLY A 147 6.52 -7.99 -11.02
CA GLY A 147 7.62 -8.81 -11.50
C GLY A 147 7.92 -9.98 -10.58
N GLU A 148 8.76 -10.87 -11.05
CA GLU A 148 9.34 -11.90 -10.19
C GLU A 148 10.26 -11.24 -9.16
N LYS A 149 10.37 -11.87 -7.98
CA LYS A 149 11.32 -11.40 -6.96
C LYS A 149 12.73 -11.29 -7.53
N GLU A 150 13.12 -12.32 -8.27
CA GLU A 150 14.41 -12.39 -8.96
C GLU A 150 14.19 -12.36 -10.48
N PRO A 151 15.01 -11.60 -11.24
CA PRO A 151 14.93 -11.60 -12.69
C PRO A 151 15.31 -12.97 -13.30
N PRO A 152 14.83 -13.30 -14.53
CA PRO A 152 14.08 -12.43 -15.44
C PRO A 152 12.58 -12.43 -15.18
N CYS A 153 11.91 -11.34 -15.56
CA CYS A 153 10.47 -11.14 -15.43
C CYS A 153 9.72 -11.65 -16.69
N ASP A 154 9.89 -12.95 -17.01
CA ASP A 154 9.34 -13.57 -18.23
C ASP A 154 8.60 -14.89 -17.95
N SER A 155 8.30 -15.17 -16.69
CA SER A 155 7.67 -16.41 -16.27
C SER A 155 6.25 -16.58 -16.83
N PRO A 156 5.71 -17.81 -16.84
CA PRO A 156 4.34 -18.06 -17.30
C PRO A 156 3.28 -17.26 -16.55
N ARG A 157 3.47 -17.00 -15.24
CA ARG A 157 2.51 -16.22 -14.43
C ARG A 157 2.60 -14.72 -14.73
N VAL A 158 3.78 -14.18 -15.01
CA VAL A 158 3.95 -12.80 -15.48
C VAL A 158 3.19 -12.61 -16.78
N LYS A 159 3.41 -13.48 -17.78
CA LYS A 159 2.70 -13.44 -19.08
C LYS A 159 1.19 -13.59 -18.94
N ALA A 160 0.74 -14.42 -17.99
CA ALA A 160 -0.68 -14.59 -17.72
C ALA A 160 -1.32 -13.31 -17.14
N VAL A 161 -0.62 -12.61 -16.23
CA VAL A 161 -1.08 -11.32 -15.68
C VAL A 161 -1.05 -10.23 -16.75
N GLU A 162 0.00 -10.17 -17.59
CA GLU A 162 0.03 -9.25 -18.74
C GLU A 162 -1.14 -9.48 -19.70
N ALA A 163 -1.45 -10.75 -20.01
CA ALA A 163 -2.60 -11.10 -20.86
C ALA A 163 -3.94 -10.77 -20.19
N LEU A 164 -4.05 -10.94 -18.87
CA LEU A 164 -5.24 -10.55 -18.10
C LEU A 164 -5.47 -9.04 -18.17
N PHE A 165 -4.46 -8.24 -17.90
CA PHE A 165 -4.58 -6.77 -17.88
C PHE A 165 -4.61 -6.17 -19.28
N GLY A 166 -4.04 -6.87 -20.26
CA GLY A 166 -4.08 -6.47 -21.67
C GLY A 166 -5.51 -6.36 -22.19
N GLY A 167 -5.79 -5.31 -22.95
CA GLY A 167 -7.12 -5.02 -23.47
C GLY A 167 -8.12 -4.50 -22.44
N THR A 168 -7.65 -4.16 -21.23
CA THR A 168 -8.40 -3.39 -20.23
C THR A 168 -7.94 -1.93 -20.20
N GLU A 169 -8.61 -1.11 -19.41
CA GLU A 169 -8.19 0.29 -19.18
C GLU A 169 -7.15 0.41 -18.04
N LEU A 170 -6.67 -0.70 -17.47
CA LEU A 170 -5.62 -0.70 -16.46
C LEU A 170 -4.28 -0.31 -17.10
N HIS A 171 -3.61 0.65 -16.52
CA HIS A 171 -2.20 0.87 -16.80
C HIS A 171 -1.37 -0.14 -15.99
N PHE A 172 -0.43 -0.79 -16.66
CA PHE A 172 0.42 -1.78 -16.02
C PHE A 172 1.74 -1.96 -16.78
N ARG A 173 2.73 -2.49 -16.10
CA ARG A 173 3.94 -3.01 -16.73
C ARG A 173 4.62 -4.08 -15.88
N ALA A 174 5.26 -5.04 -16.52
CA ALA A 174 6.20 -5.94 -15.89
C ALA A 174 7.61 -5.31 -15.81
N THR A 175 8.44 -5.77 -14.87
CA THR A 175 9.79 -5.24 -14.67
C THR A 175 10.72 -6.27 -14.02
N ASP A 176 11.98 -6.30 -14.46
CA ASP A 176 13.05 -7.09 -13.83
C ASP A 176 13.58 -6.46 -12.52
N CYS A 177 13.11 -5.26 -12.18
CA CYS A 177 13.58 -4.47 -11.03
C CYS A 177 12.44 -4.21 -10.02
N ILE A 178 11.56 -5.19 -9.78
CA ILE A 178 10.36 -4.95 -8.96
C ILE A 178 10.72 -4.58 -7.52
N GLN A 179 11.74 -5.20 -6.93
CA GLN A 179 12.15 -4.88 -5.57
C GLN A 179 12.63 -3.42 -5.47
N GLU A 180 13.47 -2.99 -6.41
CA GLU A 180 13.95 -1.61 -6.48
C GLU A 180 12.82 -0.59 -6.71
N GLU A 181 11.82 -0.94 -7.53
CA GLU A 181 10.61 -0.12 -7.73
C GLU A 181 9.80 0.04 -6.44
N MET A 182 9.64 -1.05 -5.68
CA MET A 182 8.95 -1.02 -4.38
C MET A 182 9.73 -0.15 -3.38
N TRP A 183 11.04 -0.32 -3.28
CA TRP A 183 11.89 0.47 -2.39
C TRP A 183 11.98 1.93 -2.82
N SER A 184 11.93 2.23 -4.12
CA SER A 184 11.83 3.60 -4.63
C SER A 184 10.57 4.31 -4.13
N LYS A 185 9.40 3.64 -4.25
CA LYS A 185 8.13 4.16 -3.74
C LYS A 185 8.13 4.26 -2.21
N PHE A 186 8.66 3.25 -1.53
CA PHE A 186 8.75 3.22 -0.07
C PHE A 186 9.62 4.35 0.48
N ARG A 187 10.76 4.64 -0.15
CA ARG A 187 11.61 5.78 0.17
C ARG A 187 10.86 7.11 0.08
N LEU A 188 10.07 7.31 -0.98
CA LEU A 188 9.22 8.50 -1.09
C LEU A 188 8.24 8.59 0.09
N ASN A 189 7.60 7.49 0.43
CA ASN A 189 6.63 7.44 1.52
C ASN A 189 7.26 7.73 2.88
N VAL A 190 8.45 7.20 3.16
CA VAL A 190 9.14 7.42 4.44
C VAL A 190 9.76 8.81 4.49
N CYS A 191 10.58 9.17 3.49
CA CYS A 191 11.40 10.38 3.58
C CYS A 191 10.64 11.66 3.28
N ASN A 192 9.52 11.58 2.53
CA ASN A 192 8.76 12.77 2.15
C ASN A 192 7.39 12.85 2.85
N ASN A 193 6.66 11.73 3.00
CA ASN A 193 5.33 11.82 3.60
C ASN A 193 5.40 12.05 5.11
N LEU A 194 6.33 11.38 5.82
CA LEU A 194 6.33 11.42 7.28
C LEU A 194 6.74 12.79 7.86
N PRO A 195 7.86 13.42 7.42
CA PRO A 195 8.20 14.75 7.94
C PRO A 195 7.15 15.80 7.57
N GLN A 196 6.56 15.74 6.37
CA GLN A 196 5.47 16.60 5.96
C GLN A 196 4.26 16.46 6.88
N ALA A 197 3.90 15.21 7.23
CA ALA A 197 2.78 14.91 8.10
C ALA A 197 3.00 15.46 9.53
N ILE A 198 4.21 15.32 10.05
CA ILE A 198 4.58 15.86 11.37
C ILE A 198 4.49 17.40 11.38
N LEU A 199 4.98 18.04 10.32
CA LEU A 199 4.95 19.52 10.22
C LEU A 199 3.55 20.07 9.88
N GLY A 200 2.70 19.28 9.26
CA GLY A 200 1.37 19.72 8.77
C GLY A 200 1.43 20.63 7.54
N ALA A 201 2.53 20.61 6.76
CA ALA A 201 2.79 21.53 5.65
C ALA A 201 2.78 20.82 4.28
N GLY A 202 2.63 21.58 3.20
CA GLY A 202 2.78 21.08 1.83
C GLY A 202 4.23 20.70 1.50
N VAL A 203 4.41 19.95 0.40
CA VAL A 203 5.73 19.42 -0.04
C VAL A 203 6.79 20.50 -0.32
N GLY A 204 6.38 21.74 -0.54
CA GLY A 204 7.30 22.88 -0.70
C GLY A 204 8.22 23.09 0.51
N CYS A 205 7.85 22.60 1.69
CA CYS A 205 8.65 22.71 2.91
C CYS A 205 10.07 22.12 2.76
N TYR A 206 10.28 21.11 1.89
CA TYR A 206 11.60 20.53 1.64
C TYR A 206 12.53 21.44 0.84
N ARG A 207 11.97 22.28 -0.02
CA ARG A 207 12.73 23.29 -0.76
C ARG A 207 13.06 24.50 0.12
N ASP A 208 12.11 24.89 0.97
CA ASP A 208 12.12 26.17 1.66
C ASP A 208 12.76 26.07 3.07
N SER A 209 13.05 24.86 3.57
CA SER A 209 13.63 24.63 4.90
C SER A 209 14.78 23.64 4.90
N VAL A 210 15.95 24.09 5.29
CA VAL A 210 17.15 23.24 5.51
C VAL A 210 16.91 22.20 6.61
N HIS A 211 16.06 22.52 7.59
CA HIS A 211 15.72 21.62 8.69
C HIS A 211 14.84 20.46 8.21
N MET A 212 13.84 20.76 7.38
CA MET A 212 12.98 19.70 6.77
C MET A 212 13.80 18.77 5.87
N LYS A 213 14.74 19.34 5.11
CA LYS A 213 15.68 18.53 4.32
C LYS A 213 16.53 17.64 5.21
N ALA A 214 17.08 18.15 6.32
CA ALA A 214 17.92 17.39 7.23
C ALA A 214 17.17 16.21 7.89
N ILE A 215 15.88 16.39 8.23
CA ILE A 215 15.02 15.31 8.75
C ILE A 215 14.80 14.23 7.68
N SER A 216 14.45 14.64 6.47
CA SER A 216 14.27 13.72 5.33
C SER A 216 15.56 12.93 5.05
N ASP A 217 16.72 13.60 5.04
CA ASP A 217 18.03 12.97 4.83
C ASP A 217 18.38 11.99 5.98
N GLY A 218 17.93 12.26 7.21
CA GLY A 218 18.09 11.36 8.36
C GLY A 218 17.33 10.05 8.16
N LEU A 219 16.04 10.15 7.85
CA LEU A 219 15.19 9.01 7.54
C LEU A 219 15.73 8.20 6.34
N ARG A 220 16.24 8.91 5.33
CA ARG A 220 16.82 8.31 4.13
C ARG A 220 18.04 7.46 4.46
N ARG A 221 18.98 7.95 5.25
CA ARG A 221 20.18 7.20 5.65
C ARG A 221 19.84 5.87 6.33
N GLU A 222 18.85 5.88 7.23
CA GLU A 222 18.43 4.66 7.92
C GLU A 222 17.78 3.66 6.95
N LEU A 223 16.89 4.14 6.10
CA LEU A 223 16.25 3.31 5.06
C LEU A 223 17.28 2.71 4.11
N GLU A 224 18.24 3.50 3.62
CA GLU A 224 19.28 3.04 2.69
C GLU A 224 20.23 2.03 3.33
N ALA A 225 20.55 2.19 4.62
CA ALA A 225 21.33 1.21 5.36
C ALA A 225 20.61 -0.15 5.48
N ILE A 226 19.31 -0.12 5.78
CA ILE A 226 18.47 -1.34 5.84
C ILE A 226 18.34 -1.96 4.45
N ALA A 227 18.07 -1.16 3.42
CA ALA A 227 17.97 -1.63 2.03
C ALA A 227 19.25 -2.34 1.59
N ALA A 228 20.42 -1.74 1.83
CA ALA A 228 21.72 -2.35 1.51
C ALA A 228 21.94 -3.68 2.25
N ALA A 229 21.59 -3.75 3.53
CA ALA A 229 21.69 -4.98 4.32
C ALA A 229 20.73 -6.08 3.83
N LYS A 230 19.61 -5.71 3.21
CA LYS A 230 18.67 -6.64 2.55
C LYS A 230 19.05 -6.96 1.10
N GLY A 231 20.20 -6.49 0.61
CA GLY A 231 20.68 -6.74 -0.75
C GLY A 231 19.99 -5.88 -1.84
N ILE A 232 19.26 -4.83 -1.47
CA ILE A 232 18.64 -3.92 -2.43
C ILE A 232 19.69 -2.95 -2.97
N ASP A 233 19.82 -2.92 -4.29
CA ASP A 233 20.75 -2.02 -5.00
C ASP A 233 20.16 -0.61 -5.09
N MET A 234 20.68 0.30 -4.27
CA MET A 234 20.20 1.69 -4.22
C MET A 234 20.51 2.47 -5.51
N GLN A 235 21.49 2.06 -6.32
CA GLN A 235 21.74 2.68 -7.63
C GLN A 235 20.62 2.31 -8.61
N LYS A 236 20.18 1.06 -8.61
CA LYS A 236 18.98 0.66 -9.37
C LYS A 236 17.72 1.34 -8.84
N VAL A 237 17.56 1.46 -7.53
CA VAL A 237 16.45 2.23 -6.94
C VAL A 237 16.43 3.67 -7.46
N ASP A 238 17.58 4.32 -7.55
CA ASP A 238 17.68 5.68 -8.10
C ASP A 238 17.39 5.72 -9.60
N ALA A 239 17.83 4.73 -10.36
CA ALA A 239 17.56 4.62 -11.80
C ALA A 239 16.06 4.46 -12.10
N VAL A 240 15.33 3.62 -11.34
CA VAL A 240 13.89 3.39 -11.52
C VAL A 240 13.01 4.49 -10.93
N SER A 241 13.55 5.36 -10.07
CA SER A 241 12.80 6.48 -9.48
C SER A 241 12.25 7.46 -10.53
N GLY A 242 12.88 7.49 -11.70
CA GLY A 242 12.48 8.37 -12.80
C GLY A 242 12.74 9.85 -12.53
N LYS A 243 12.44 10.69 -13.52
CA LYS A 243 12.43 12.14 -13.34
C LYS A 243 11.17 12.52 -12.56
N GLY A 244 11.32 13.25 -11.45
CA GLY A 244 10.19 13.72 -10.65
C GLY A 244 9.18 14.49 -11.52
N CYS A 245 7.91 14.28 -11.31
CA CYS A 245 6.87 15.12 -11.91
C CYS A 245 6.75 16.45 -11.15
N ALA A 246 6.29 17.48 -11.83
CA ALA A 246 6.01 18.76 -11.19
C ALA A 246 4.86 18.59 -10.18
N VAL A 247 5.13 18.92 -8.92
CA VAL A 247 4.16 18.85 -7.82
C VAL A 247 3.95 20.26 -7.28
N LYS A 248 2.69 20.64 -7.03
CA LYS A 248 2.38 21.93 -6.40
C LYS A 248 2.99 21.99 -5.00
N PRO A 249 3.63 23.10 -4.58
CA PRO A 249 4.23 23.22 -3.24
C PRO A 249 3.24 22.95 -2.09
N SER A 250 1.95 23.21 -2.31
CA SER A 250 0.87 22.94 -1.37
C SER A 250 0.41 21.48 -1.32
N ALA A 251 0.94 20.60 -2.17
CA ALA A 251 0.49 19.20 -2.22
C ALA A 251 0.75 18.49 -0.88
N ARG A 252 -0.23 17.70 -0.46
CA ARG A 252 -0.28 16.95 0.81
C ARG A 252 -0.34 15.48 0.48
N TYR A 253 0.60 14.70 0.98
CA TYR A 253 0.64 13.25 0.74
C TYR A 253 -0.29 12.49 1.69
N SER A 254 -0.48 11.20 1.43
CA SER A 254 -1.49 10.34 2.07
C SER A 254 -1.46 10.36 3.59
N THR A 255 -0.27 10.31 4.22
CA THR A 255 -0.13 10.34 5.69
C THR A 255 -0.69 11.62 6.28
N LEU A 256 -0.38 12.78 5.67
CA LEU A 256 -0.93 14.06 6.12
C LEU A 256 -2.43 14.16 5.84
N GLN A 257 -2.89 13.66 4.69
CA GLN A 257 -4.32 13.61 4.37
C GLN A 257 -5.11 12.73 5.37
N ASP A 258 -4.54 11.63 5.83
CA ASP A 258 -5.16 10.79 6.86
C ASP A 258 -5.26 11.53 8.20
N LEU A 259 -4.17 12.20 8.65
CA LEU A 259 -4.19 13.00 9.88
C LEU A 259 -5.18 14.17 9.81
N ASP A 260 -5.20 14.92 8.70
CA ASP A 260 -6.14 16.04 8.50
C ASP A 260 -7.60 15.60 8.54
N ALA A 261 -7.88 14.37 8.13
CA ALA A 261 -9.21 13.79 8.15
C ALA A 261 -9.53 13.02 9.45
N GLY A 262 -8.69 13.12 10.47
CA GLY A 262 -8.86 12.42 11.75
C GLY A 262 -8.79 10.90 11.62
N ARG A 263 -8.09 10.37 10.61
CA ARG A 263 -7.92 8.93 10.41
C ARG A 263 -6.56 8.47 10.92
N HIS A 264 -6.49 7.23 11.36
CA HIS A 264 -5.21 6.56 11.61
C HIS A 264 -4.46 6.34 10.31
N THR A 265 -3.15 6.59 10.36
CA THR A 265 -2.22 6.49 9.23
C THR A 265 -1.70 5.06 9.03
N GLU A 266 -0.85 4.87 8.04
CA GLU A 266 -0.12 3.61 7.83
C GLU A 266 1.31 3.66 8.41
N ILE A 267 1.53 4.38 9.53
CA ILE A 267 2.86 4.56 10.13
C ILE A 267 3.51 3.24 10.55
N ASP A 268 2.72 2.25 10.96
CA ASP A 268 3.19 0.90 11.32
C ASP A 268 3.83 0.17 10.12
N MET A 269 3.36 0.46 8.91
CA MET A 269 3.91 -0.03 7.66
C MET A 269 5.15 0.76 7.21
N PHE A 270 5.24 2.04 7.51
CA PHE A 270 6.36 2.89 7.11
C PHE A 270 7.51 2.79 8.13
N SER A 271 7.57 3.69 9.09
CA SER A 271 8.62 3.66 10.11
C SER A 271 8.56 2.40 10.97
N GLY A 272 7.35 1.87 11.27
CA GLY A 272 7.22 0.63 12.04
C GLY A 272 7.92 -0.55 11.39
N ALA A 273 7.81 -0.71 10.07
CA ALA A 273 8.52 -1.76 9.32
C ALA A 273 10.04 -1.55 9.37
N LEU A 274 10.53 -0.31 9.16
CA LEU A 274 11.97 -0.01 9.24
C LEU A 274 12.55 -0.24 10.63
N ILE A 275 11.81 0.09 11.68
CA ILE A 275 12.22 -0.17 13.07
C ILE A 275 12.34 -1.68 13.31
N ARG A 276 11.40 -2.49 12.83
CA ARG A 276 11.48 -3.96 12.94
C ARG A 276 12.68 -4.51 12.19
N MET A 277 12.83 -4.15 10.91
CA MET A 277 13.98 -4.56 10.09
C MET A 277 15.31 -4.10 10.67
N GLY A 278 15.38 -2.87 11.18
CA GLY A 278 16.56 -2.33 11.83
C GLY A 278 16.97 -3.16 13.07
N LYS A 279 15.99 -3.55 13.91
CA LYS A 279 16.24 -4.42 15.08
C LYS A 279 16.76 -5.80 14.66
N GLU A 280 16.17 -6.41 13.63
CA GLU A 280 16.59 -7.71 13.10
C GLU A 280 18.01 -7.68 12.53
N LEU A 281 18.37 -6.57 11.86
CA LEU A 281 19.67 -6.38 11.21
C LEU A 281 20.73 -5.71 12.09
N GLY A 282 20.38 -5.29 13.30
CA GLY A 282 21.28 -4.55 14.20
C GLY A 282 21.58 -3.14 13.71
N ILE A 283 20.71 -2.52 12.93
CA ILE A 283 20.84 -1.16 12.38
C ILE A 283 19.97 -0.20 13.19
N PRO A 284 20.54 0.82 13.86
CA PRO A 284 19.78 1.82 14.61
C PRO A 284 18.88 2.66 13.69
N THR A 285 17.67 2.98 14.17
CA THR A 285 16.67 3.74 13.42
C THR A 285 16.09 4.93 14.19
N PRO A 286 16.92 5.81 14.82
CA PRO A 286 16.42 6.87 15.69
C PRO A 286 15.52 7.89 15.00
N TYR A 287 15.74 8.21 13.72
CA TYR A 287 14.85 9.10 12.97
C TYR A 287 13.49 8.45 12.70
N ASN A 288 13.47 7.16 12.35
CA ASN A 288 12.21 6.43 12.16
C ASN A 288 11.46 6.21 13.48
N GLU A 289 12.16 5.94 14.58
CA GLU A 289 11.56 5.85 15.92
C GLU A 289 10.90 7.17 16.32
N PHE A 290 11.61 8.30 16.13
CA PHE A 290 11.05 9.62 16.38
C PHE A 290 9.82 9.91 15.52
N ALA A 291 9.90 9.66 14.20
CA ALA A 291 8.78 9.89 13.28
C ALA A 291 7.58 8.99 13.62
N TYR A 292 7.82 7.74 13.98
CA TYR A 292 6.80 6.79 14.42
C TYR A 292 6.03 7.32 15.63
N HIS A 293 6.75 7.67 16.70
CA HIS A 293 6.12 8.14 17.93
C HIS A 293 5.42 9.50 17.75
N MET A 294 5.97 10.41 16.96
CA MET A 294 5.32 11.69 16.65
C MET A 294 3.99 11.49 15.93
N ILE A 295 3.96 10.63 14.91
CA ILE A 295 2.72 10.38 14.17
C ILE A 295 1.70 9.62 15.05
N LYS A 296 2.13 8.64 15.84
CA LYS A 296 1.25 7.99 16.82
C LYS A 296 0.65 8.99 17.82
N ALA A 297 1.44 9.95 18.32
CA ALA A 297 0.94 11.00 19.20
C ALA A 297 -0.05 11.94 18.49
N LEU A 298 0.14 12.21 17.19
CA LEU A 298 -0.82 12.98 16.39
C LEU A 298 -2.13 12.21 16.17
N GLU A 299 -2.08 10.88 15.96
CA GLU A 299 -3.25 10.01 15.92
C GLU A 299 -4.00 10.06 17.26
N GLU A 300 -3.31 9.89 18.38
CA GLU A 300 -3.89 9.98 19.73
C GLU A 300 -4.52 11.35 20.02
N LYS A 301 -3.90 12.44 19.51
CA LYS A 301 -4.47 13.79 19.58
C LYS A 301 -5.78 13.88 18.80
N ASN A 302 -5.84 13.31 17.60
CA ASN A 302 -7.04 13.29 16.77
C ASN A 302 -8.16 12.43 17.41
N ASP A 303 -7.80 11.39 18.16
CA ASP A 303 -8.72 10.57 18.96
C ASP A 303 -9.22 11.28 20.24
N GLY A 304 -8.78 12.51 20.51
CA GLY A 304 -9.18 13.29 21.69
C GLY A 304 -8.44 12.94 22.98
N LYS A 305 -7.40 12.13 22.95
CA LYS A 305 -6.66 11.69 24.16
C LYS A 305 -6.07 12.86 24.98
N PHE A 306 -5.80 13.98 24.34
CA PHE A 306 -5.20 15.18 24.96
C PHE A 306 -6.23 16.30 25.17
N ASP A 307 -7.52 15.97 25.27
CA ASP A 307 -8.55 16.93 25.66
C ASP A 307 -8.55 17.12 27.18
N TYR A 308 -7.89 18.19 27.64
CA TYR A 308 -7.75 18.53 29.07
C TYR A 308 -8.80 19.56 29.54
N THR A 309 -9.98 19.61 28.94
CA THR A 309 -11.03 20.60 29.25
C THR A 309 -11.86 20.26 30.51
N GLY A 310 -11.66 19.07 31.12
CA GLY A 310 -12.35 18.63 32.32
C GLY A 310 -11.91 19.32 33.60
N PRO A 311 -12.78 19.52 34.61
CA PRO A 311 -12.40 20.02 35.93
C PRO A 311 -11.50 19.00 36.64
N ASN A 312 -10.44 19.47 37.31
CA ASN A 312 -9.49 18.70 38.14
C ASN A 312 -8.42 17.86 37.39
N GLN A 313 -7.75 18.44 36.42
CA GLN A 313 -6.60 17.79 35.78
C GLN A 313 -5.27 18.47 36.22
N GLU A 314 -4.97 18.44 37.51
CA GLU A 314 -3.64 18.80 37.99
C GLU A 314 -2.64 17.67 37.72
N MET A 315 -1.53 17.97 37.05
CA MET A 315 -0.42 17.03 36.83
C MET A 315 0.69 17.30 37.89
N THR A 316 1.07 16.27 38.61
CA THR A 316 2.31 16.28 39.39
C THR A 316 3.41 15.60 38.55
N TRP A 317 4.47 16.34 38.24
CA TRP A 317 5.67 15.77 37.63
C TRP A 317 6.49 15.07 38.72
N ALA A 318 6.61 13.74 38.62
CA ALA A 318 7.64 13.03 39.39
C ALA A 318 9.02 13.48 38.89
N ARG A 319 9.86 13.98 39.80
CA ARG A 319 11.23 14.37 39.51
C ARG A 319 12.13 13.14 39.45
#